data_3cc3c02dc293b810629e52d936456951
#
_entry.id   3cc3c02dc293b810629e52d936456951
#
_cell.length_a   1.000
_cell.length_b   1.000
_cell.length_c   1.000
_cell.angle_alpha   90.00
_cell.angle_beta   90.00
_cell.angle_gamma   90.00
#
_symmetry.space_group_name_H-M   'P 1'
#
loop_
_entity.id
_entity.type
_entity.pdbx_description
1 polymer ?
#
loop_
_entity_poly.entity_id
_entity_poly.type
_entity_poly.pdbx_seq_one_letter_code
_entity_poly.pdbx_strand_id
1 'polypeptide(L)'
;MVQYATVQRIGGVTRGDTALKLYDSDVQGEENWGRTAIVVTGGNGSSGFADALSVSSYAYASKSPIFLSDINFGLSSEQLEALSSGEFDRILVVGGQHAVPDSVMKQIRDSSGSAVSRISGATRYETSITFAQRVSEQGDLHMNNVVFATGANFPDALAAGPFAGRNKAILLLADPNGSTAGFVKQYVKQHGDVDNAYIVGGENAVSRNTANGLADALDMLRP
;
A
#
# COMPACT_ATOMS: atom_id res chain seq x y z
N MET A 1 16.03 -28.02 -29.42
CA MET A 1 14.64 -28.22 -29.00
C MET A 1 14.14 -26.85 -28.51
N VAL A 2 13.14 -26.25 -29.15
CA VAL A 2 12.57 -24.97 -28.71
C VAL A 2 11.64 -25.30 -27.54
N GLN A 3 12.00 -24.83 -26.33
CA GLN A 3 11.16 -25.01 -25.16
C GLN A 3 10.09 -23.91 -25.20
N TYR A 4 8.84 -24.26 -25.41
CA TYR A 4 7.72 -23.31 -25.36
C TYR A 4 7.41 -22.93 -23.92
N ALA A 5 7.18 -21.64 -23.66
CA ALA A 5 6.76 -21.17 -22.35
C ALA A 5 5.38 -21.75 -21.98
N THR A 6 5.23 -22.20 -20.75
CA THR A 6 3.92 -22.60 -20.22
C THR A 6 3.17 -21.35 -19.76
N VAL A 7 1.91 -21.20 -20.20
CA VAL A 7 1.03 -20.10 -19.77
C VAL A 7 0.07 -20.64 -18.71
N GLN A 8 0.12 -20.09 -17.53
CA GLN A 8 -0.79 -20.40 -16.42
C GLN A 8 -1.70 -19.19 -16.13
N ARG A 9 -2.99 -19.43 -15.98
CA ARG A 9 -3.94 -18.40 -15.56
C ARG A 9 -4.18 -18.47 -14.06
N ILE A 10 -3.91 -17.35 -13.35
CA ILE A 10 -4.28 -17.15 -11.96
C ILE A 10 -5.47 -16.19 -11.94
N GLY A 11 -6.62 -16.63 -11.45
CA GLY A 11 -7.83 -15.81 -11.44
C GLY A 11 -8.95 -16.45 -10.64
N GLY A 12 -9.72 -15.61 -9.94
CA GLY A 12 -10.89 -15.97 -9.15
C GLY A 12 -12.17 -15.34 -9.71
N VAL A 13 -13.29 -15.60 -9.07
CA VAL A 13 -14.60 -15.00 -9.40
C VAL A 13 -14.60 -13.50 -9.07
N THR A 14 -13.99 -13.15 -7.95
CA THR A 14 -13.83 -11.78 -7.48
C THR A 14 -12.36 -11.37 -7.50
N ARG A 15 -12.11 -10.07 -7.30
CA ARG A 15 -10.73 -9.58 -7.13
C ARG A 15 -10.10 -10.09 -5.83
N GLY A 16 -10.90 -10.32 -4.77
CA GLY A 16 -10.46 -10.95 -3.53
C GLY A 16 -10.00 -12.38 -3.75
N ASP A 17 -10.77 -13.19 -4.48
CA ASP A 17 -10.40 -14.55 -4.85
C ASP A 17 -9.14 -14.60 -5.73
N THR A 18 -9.00 -13.61 -6.63
CA THR A 18 -7.79 -13.52 -7.46
C THR A 18 -6.56 -13.22 -6.61
N ALA A 19 -6.68 -12.29 -5.64
CA ALA A 19 -5.59 -11.97 -4.72
C ALA A 19 -5.21 -13.17 -3.83
N LEU A 20 -6.21 -13.91 -3.33
CA LEU A 20 -5.98 -15.13 -2.57
C LEU A 20 -5.26 -16.20 -3.40
N LYS A 21 -5.72 -16.46 -4.63
CA LYS A 21 -5.05 -17.41 -5.51
C LYS A 21 -3.62 -17.00 -5.90
N LEU A 22 -3.34 -15.69 -5.92
CA LEU A 22 -1.98 -15.21 -6.12
C LEU A 22 -1.11 -15.50 -4.90
N TYR A 23 -1.66 -15.33 -3.69
CA TYR A 23 -1.02 -15.69 -2.44
C TYR A 23 -0.70 -17.19 -2.36
N ASP A 24 -1.66 -18.05 -2.75
CA ASP A 24 -1.53 -19.52 -2.73
C ASP A 24 -0.70 -20.08 -3.90
N SER A 25 -0.29 -19.20 -4.85
CA SER A 25 0.42 -19.69 -6.04
C SER A 25 1.91 -19.89 -5.79
N ASP A 26 2.44 -21.04 -6.25
CA ASP A 26 3.87 -21.37 -6.22
C ASP A 26 4.68 -20.64 -7.32
N VAL A 27 4.12 -19.57 -7.92
CA VAL A 27 4.75 -18.86 -9.05
C VAL A 27 6.12 -18.28 -8.68
N GLN A 28 6.35 -18.02 -7.41
CA GLN A 28 7.58 -17.40 -6.91
C GLN A 28 8.64 -18.41 -6.45
N GLY A 29 8.38 -19.71 -6.59
CA GLY A 29 9.26 -20.74 -6.07
C GLY A 29 9.35 -20.72 -4.53
N GLU A 30 10.49 -21.11 -3.96
CA GLU A 30 10.68 -21.20 -2.50
C GLU A 30 10.74 -19.83 -1.78
N GLU A 31 10.35 -18.73 -2.41
CA GLU A 31 10.32 -17.42 -1.78
C GLU A 31 9.08 -17.28 -0.86
N ASN A 32 9.29 -17.53 0.41
CA ASN A 32 8.27 -17.36 1.44
C ASN A 32 7.75 -15.91 1.49
N TRP A 33 6.46 -15.74 1.73
CA TRP A 33 5.88 -14.46 2.08
C TRP A 33 6.51 -13.90 3.37
N GLY A 34 6.54 -12.58 3.49
CA GLY A 34 6.97 -11.91 4.73
C GLY A 34 5.98 -12.15 5.88
N ARG A 35 6.40 -11.82 7.09
CA ARG A 35 5.61 -12.06 8.32
C ARG A 35 4.55 -10.98 8.62
N THR A 36 4.28 -10.10 7.66
CA THR A 36 3.20 -9.11 7.75
C THR A 36 2.20 -9.34 6.62
N ALA A 37 0.92 -9.51 6.94
CA ALA A 37 -0.15 -9.46 5.96
C ALA A 37 -0.83 -8.10 5.96
N ILE A 38 -1.37 -7.69 4.81
CA ILE A 38 -2.08 -6.42 4.66
C ILE A 38 -3.51 -6.72 4.21
N VAL A 39 -4.48 -6.10 4.85
CA VAL A 39 -5.89 -6.17 4.48
C VAL A 39 -6.35 -4.77 4.09
N VAL A 40 -6.87 -4.63 2.89
CA VAL A 40 -7.45 -3.39 2.36
C VAL A 40 -8.82 -3.68 1.73
N THR A 41 -9.59 -2.63 1.47
CA THR A 41 -10.82 -2.81 0.69
C THR A 41 -10.50 -3.23 -0.75
N GLY A 42 -11.27 -4.19 -1.27
CA GLY A 42 -11.31 -4.51 -2.70
C GLY A 42 -12.04 -3.45 -3.52
N GLY A 43 -12.70 -2.48 -2.85
CA GLY A 43 -13.43 -1.38 -3.46
C GLY A 43 -14.73 -1.81 -4.15
N ASN A 44 -15.58 -0.82 -4.42
CA ASN A 44 -16.76 -0.96 -5.28
C ASN A 44 -16.56 -0.09 -6.53
N GLY A 45 -16.52 -0.72 -7.69
CA GLY A 45 -16.32 -0.01 -8.96
C GLY A 45 -14.95 0.67 -9.04
N SER A 46 -14.94 1.98 -9.27
CA SER A 46 -13.74 2.82 -9.44
C SER A 46 -13.23 3.44 -8.12
N SER A 47 -13.88 3.19 -7.00
CA SER A 47 -13.47 3.69 -5.68
C SER A 47 -12.86 2.58 -4.82
N GLY A 48 -12.03 2.94 -3.83
CA GLY A 48 -11.46 1.99 -2.85
C GLY A 48 -10.08 1.44 -3.20
N PHE A 49 -9.48 1.80 -4.32
CA PHE A 49 -8.14 1.35 -4.70
C PHE A 49 -7.00 2.12 -3.97
N ALA A 50 -7.30 3.30 -3.45
CA ALA A 50 -6.26 4.20 -2.94
C ALA A 50 -5.47 3.63 -1.75
N ASP A 51 -6.15 2.93 -0.85
CA ASP A 51 -5.51 2.30 0.30
C ASP A 51 -4.57 1.17 -0.15
N ALA A 52 -4.98 0.36 -1.14
CA ALA A 52 -4.14 -0.67 -1.73
C ALA A 52 -2.90 -0.08 -2.45
N LEU A 53 -3.05 1.08 -3.11
CA LEU A 53 -1.93 1.78 -3.72
C LEU A 53 -0.95 2.31 -2.66
N SER A 54 -1.46 2.89 -1.58
CA SER A 54 -0.63 3.42 -0.48
C SER A 54 0.30 2.38 0.15
N VAL A 55 -0.12 1.12 0.19
CA VAL A 55 0.65 0.03 0.80
C VAL A 55 1.56 -0.71 -0.18
N SER A 56 1.42 -0.47 -1.47
CA SER A 56 2.03 -1.31 -2.52
C SER A 56 3.56 -1.33 -2.51
N SER A 57 4.21 -0.20 -2.19
CA SER A 57 5.67 -0.13 -2.08
C SER A 57 6.18 -0.97 -0.89
N TYR A 58 5.52 -0.86 0.25
CA TYR A 58 5.82 -1.65 1.43
C TYR A 58 5.55 -3.15 1.18
N ALA A 59 4.40 -3.48 0.60
CA ALA A 59 4.04 -4.86 0.29
C ALA A 59 5.10 -5.53 -0.59
N TYR A 60 5.62 -4.81 -1.60
CA TYR A 60 6.71 -5.30 -2.44
C TYR A 60 8.01 -5.49 -1.64
N ALA A 61 8.43 -4.47 -0.88
CA ALA A 61 9.72 -4.48 -0.18
C ALA A 61 9.77 -5.51 0.96
N SER A 62 8.64 -5.72 1.65
CA SER A 62 8.52 -6.64 2.78
C SER A 62 7.98 -8.02 2.40
N LYS A 63 7.70 -8.24 1.11
CA LYS A 63 7.02 -9.47 0.61
C LYS A 63 5.68 -9.72 1.33
N SER A 64 4.96 -8.66 1.69
CA SER A 64 3.69 -8.76 2.39
C SER A 64 2.54 -9.05 1.42
N PRO A 65 1.77 -10.14 1.59
CA PRO A 65 0.60 -10.37 0.77
C PRO A 65 -0.49 -9.35 1.08
N ILE A 66 -1.25 -8.98 0.05
CA ILE A 66 -2.39 -8.07 0.17
C ILE A 66 -3.69 -8.86 -0.02
N PHE A 67 -4.52 -8.89 1.02
CA PHE A 67 -5.85 -9.47 1.00
C PHE A 67 -6.89 -8.38 0.76
N LEU A 68 -7.80 -8.63 -0.17
CA LEU A 68 -8.84 -7.67 -0.54
C LEU A 68 -10.17 -8.02 0.11
N SER A 69 -10.61 -7.20 1.06
CA SER A 69 -11.90 -7.34 1.74
C SER A 69 -13.03 -6.81 0.86
N ASP A 70 -14.14 -7.53 0.77
CA ASP A 70 -15.38 -7.01 0.21
C ASP A 70 -16.04 -6.04 1.21
N ILE A 71 -16.61 -4.94 0.70
CA ILE A 71 -17.20 -3.91 1.55
C ILE A 71 -18.48 -4.36 2.26
N ASN A 72 -19.23 -5.32 1.68
CA ASN A 72 -20.49 -5.81 2.23
C ASN A 72 -20.30 -7.13 3.00
N PHE A 73 -19.41 -8.00 2.53
CA PHE A 73 -19.27 -9.36 3.03
C PHE A 73 -18.00 -9.57 3.85
N GLY A 74 -17.04 -8.62 3.81
CA GLY A 74 -15.78 -8.74 4.51
C GLY A 74 -14.80 -9.68 3.82
N LEU A 75 -14.12 -10.50 4.60
CA LEU A 75 -13.22 -11.56 4.13
C LEU A 75 -13.97 -12.88 4.00
N SER A 76 -13.63 -13.65 2.97
CA SER A 76 -14.15 -15.02 2.84
C SER A 76 -13.55 -15.95 3.89
N SER A 77 -14.17 -17.15 4.08
CA SER A 77 -13.64 -18.19 4.96
C SER A 77 -12.22 -18.60 4.58
N GLU A 78 -11.97 -18.73 3.30
CA GLU A 78 -10.65 -19.11 2.76
C GLU A 78 -9.60 -18.01 2.99
N GLN A 79 -9.99 -16.73 2.88
CA GLN A 79 -9.08 -15.62 3.22
C GLN A 79 -8.77 -15.57 4.72
N LEU A 80 -9.77 -15.83 5.58
CA LEU A 80 -9.55 -15.92 7.04
C LEU A 80 -8.68 -17.11 7.42
N GLU A 81 -8.86 -18.26 6.78
CA GLU A 81 -8.01 -19.44 6.93
C GLU A 81 -6.57 -19.13 6.53
N ALA A 82 -6.35 -18.51 5.37
CA ALA A 82 -5.02 -18.08 4.92
C ALA A 82 -4.36 -17.10 5.91
N LEU A 83 -5.11 -16.15 6.48
CA LEU A 83 -4.59 -15.23 7.49
C LEU A 83 -4.27 -15.92 8.81
N SER A 84 -4.99 -16.98 9.19
CA SER A 84 -4.76 -17.70 10.44
C SER A 84 -3.62 -18.72 10.33
N SER A 85 -3.44 -19.34 9.17
CA SER A 85 -2.42 -20.35 8.92
C SER A 85 -1.10 -19.80 8.36
N GLY A 86 -1.11 -18.56 7.87
CA GLY A 86 0.00 -17.95 7.11
C GLY A 86 1.20 -17.50 7.94
N GLU A 87 1.31 -17.88 9.21
CA GLU A 87 2.44 -17.54 10.10
C GLU A 87 2.76 -16.02 10.17
N PHE A 88 1.76 -15.17 10.10
CA PHE A 88 1.95 -13.73 10.21
C PHE A 88 2.07 -13.28 11.65
N ASP A 89 3.11 -12.49 11.97
CA ASP A 89 3.26 -11.86 13.28
C ASP A 89 2.27 -10.69 13.43
N ARG A 90 2.00 -10.01 12.33
CA ARG A 90 1.10 -8.84 12.30
C ARG A 90 0.24 -8.77 11.05
N ILE A 91 -0.96 -8.25 11.23
CA ILE A 91 -1.91 -7.97 10.15
C ILE A 91 -2.26 -6.49 10.20
N LEU A 92 -1.93 -5.78 9.12
CA LEU A 92 -2.21 -4.35 8.97
C LEU A 92 -3.51 -4.18 8.18
N VAL A 93 -4.54 -3.65 8.82
CA VAL A 93 -5.79 -3.26 8.15
C VAL A 93 -5.68 -1.80 7.76
N VAL A 94 -5.59 -1.52 6.45
CA VAL A 94 -5.38 -0.17 5.94
C VAL A 94 -6.64 0.37 5.28
N GLY A 95 -7.09 1.51 5.78
CA GLY A 95 -8.34 2.17 5.41
C GLY A 95 -9.28 2.38 6.59
N GLY A 96 -10.14 3.40 6.47
CA GLY A 96 -11.14 3.75 7.49
C GLY A 96 -12.26 2.72 7.59
N GLN A 97 -13.16 2.88 8.58
CA GLN A 97 -14.29 1.96 8.84
C GLN A 97 -15.26 1.84 7.66
N HIS A 98 -15.35 2.86 6.81
CA HIS A 98 -16.15 2.81 5.57
C HIS A 98 -15.51 1.97 4.47
N ALA A 99 -14.18 1.82 4.48
CA ALA A 99 -13.45 1.01 3.51
C ALA A 99 -13.32 -0.45 3.99
N VAL A 100 -12.91 -0.63 5.25
CA VAL A 100 -12.83 -1.94 5.91
C VAL A 100 -13.57 -1.84 7.24
N PRO A 101 -14.79 -2.36 7.36
CA PRO A 101 -15.60 -2.30 8.59
C PRO A 101 -14.91 -2.92 9.80
N ASP A 102 -15.27 -2.49 11.01
CA ASP A 102 -14.74 -3.05 12.26
C ASP A 102 -15.12 -4.53 12.47
N SER A 103 -16.22 -4.98 11.85
CA SER A 103 -16.58 -6.39 11.80
C SER A 103 -15.49 -7.26 11.15
N VAL A 104 -14.84 -6.74 10.09
CA VAL A 104 -13.71 -7.42 9.42
C VAL A 104 -12.50 -7.51 10.37
N MET A 105 -12.17 -6.41 11.07
CA MET A 105 -11.12 -6.47 12.09
C MET A 105 -11.43 -7.48 13.19
N LYS A 106 -12.70 -7.58 13.60
CA LYS A 106 -13.13 -8.57 14.58
C LYS A 106 -12.96 -9.98 14.04
N GLN A 107 -13.40 -10.26 12.81
CA GLN A 107 -13.20 -11.57 12.15
C GLN A 107 -11.72 -11.98 12.16
N ILE A 108 -10.82 -11.06 11.79
CA ILE A 108 -9.38 -11.34 11.75
C ILE A 108 -8.84 -11.66 13.16
N ARG A 109 -9.20 -10.86 14.17
CA ARG A 109 -8.75 -11.08 15.55
C ARG A 109 -9.27 -12.39 16.13
N ASP A 110 -10.49 -12.77 15.79
CA ASP A 110 -11.10 -14.01 16.29
C ASP A 110 -10.49 -15.27 15.63
N SER A 111 -9.97 -15.13 14.40
CA SER A 111 -9.44 -16.26 13.62
C SER A 111 -7.91 -16.37 13.65
N SER A 112 -7.16 -15.29 13.88
CA SER A 112 -5.71 -15.30 13.85
C SER A 112 -5.10 -15.00 15.22
N GLY A 113 -3.91 -15.57 15.50
CA GLY A 113 -3.09 -15.22 16.67
C GLY A 113 -2.21 -13.98 16.47
N SER A 114 -2.33 -13.31 15.34
CA SER A 114 -1.48 -12.18 14.92
C SER A 114 -1.85 -10.88 15.64
N ALA A 115 -0.90 -9.96 15.74
CA ALA A 115 -1.17 -8.59 16.16
C ALA A 115 -1.91 -7.82 15.05
N VAL A 116 -3.16 -7.43 15.29
CA VAL A 116 -4.02 -6.75 14.31
C VAL A 116 -4.13 -5.27 14.62
N SER A 117 -3.75 -4.41 13.69
CA SER A 117 -3.84 -2.96 13.85
C SER A 117 -4.44 -2.29 12.62
N ARG A 118 -5.18 -1.17 12.85
CA ARG A 118 -5.73 -0.33 11.79
C ARG A 118 -4.82 0.86 11.55
N ILE A 119 -4.65 1.20 10.27
CA ILE A 119 -3.98 2.41 9.82
C ILE A 119 -4.94 3.14 8.89
N SER A 120 -5.32 4.37 9.22
CA SER A 120 -6.23 5.17 8.41
C SER A 120 -6.09 6.67 8.70
N GLY A 121 -6.51 7.48 7.75
CA GLY A 121 -6.73 8.92 7.88
C GLY A 121 -8.15 9.28 7.44
N ALA A 122 -8.53 10.54 7.53
CA ALA A 122 -9.83 11.04 7.09
C ALA A 122 -9.97 11.03 5.56
N THR A 123 -8.86 11.11 4.85
CA THR A 123 -8.78 11.04 3.39
C THR A 123 -7.78 9.95 2.96
N ARG A 124 -7.81 9.58 1.67
CA ARG A 124 -6.82 8.68 1.08
C ARG A 124 -5.38 9.20 1.20
N TYR A 125 -5.22 10.51 1.13
CA TYR A 125 -3.92 11.17 1.27
C TYR A 125 -3.40 11.06 2.71
N GLU A 126 -4.26 11.30 3.69
CA GLU A 126 -3.92 11.12 5.10
C GLU A 126 -3.69 9.65 5.46
N THR A 127 -4.45 8.71 4.88
CA THR A 127 -4.17 7.28 5.03
C THR A 127 -2.77 6.93 4.52
N SER A 128 -2.40 7.44 3.34
CA SER A 128 -1.06 7.27 2.76
C SER A 128 0.04 7.83 3.67
N ILE A 129 -0.17 9.02 4.24
CA ILE A 129 0.75 9.68 5.18
C ILE A 129 0.87 8.86 6.48
N THR A 130 -0.26 8.48 7.09
CA THR A 130 -0.27 7.72 8.34
C THR A 130 0.40 6.35 8.16
N PHE A 131 0.20 5.72 7.00
CA PHE A 131 0.88 4.48 6.66
C PHE A 131 2.39 4.69 6.54
N ALA A 132 2.83 5.72 5.83
CA ALA A 132 4.24 6.07 5.68
C ALA A 132 4.92 6.32 7.03
N GLN A 133 4.28 7.07 7.92
CA GLN A 133 4.75 7.30 9.29
C GLN A 133 4.92 5.99 10.05
N ARG A 134 3.91 5.13 10.03
CA ARG A 134 3.93 3.85 10.74
C ARG A 134 5.09 2.95 10.30
N VAL A 135 5.30 2.79 8.98
CA VAL A 135 6.37 1.91 8.48
C VAL A 135 7.76 2.52 8.69
N SER A 136 7.87 3.86 8.70
CA SER A 136 9.12 4.55 9.02
C SER A 136 9.48 4.44 10.50
N GLU A 137 8.52 4.63 11.41
CA GLU A 137 8.72 4.48 12.85
C GLU A 137 9.13 3.05 13.24
N GLN A 138 8.65 2.06 12.52
CA GLN A 138 9.00 0.66 12.74
C GLN A 138 10.33 0.26 12.09
N GLY A 139 10.94 1.15 11.29
CA GLY A 139 12.17 0.88 10.56
C GLY A 139 12.02 -0.05 9.37
N ASP A 140 10.79 -0.32 8.94
CA ASP A 140 10.51 -1.22 7.80
C ASP A 140 10.87 -0.57 6.46
N LEU A 141 10.53 0.70 6.29
CA LEU A 141 10.94 1.56 5.18
C LEU A 141 11.29 2.95 5.70
N HIS A 142 12.17 3.65 5.00
CA HIS A 142 12.58 5.00 5.35
C HIS A 142 12.19 5.99 4.25
N MET A 143 11.90 7.24 4.63
CA MET A 143 11.60 8.31 3.68
C MET A 143 12.83 8.93 3.01
N ASN A 144 14.02 8.33 3.13
CA ASN A 144 15.19 8.76 2.35
C ASN A 144 14.92 8.76 0.84
N ASN A 145 14.07 7.84 0.39
CA ASN A 145 13.56 7.81 -0.97
C ASN A 145 12.04 7.89 -0.92
N VAL A 146 11.45 8.81 -1.67
CA VAL A 146 10.00 8.98 -1.74
C VAL A 146 9.51 9.03 -3.17
N VAL A 147 8.39 8.36 -3.43
CA VAL A 147 7.70 8.39 -4.72
C VAL A 147 6.33 9.01 -4.50
N PHE A 148 5.99 9.99 -5.31
CA PHE A 148 4.69 10.64 -5.34
C PHE A 148 3.92 10.19 -6.57
N ALA A 149 2.65 9.84 -6.40
CA ALA A 149 1.72 9.57 -7.50
C ALA A 149 0.35 10.13 -7.17
N THR A 150 -0.49 10.36 -8.19
CA THR A 150 -1.84 10.86 -7.93
C THR A 150 -2.67 9.87 -7.12
N GLY A 151 -3.45 10.39 -6.17
CA GLY A 151 -4.49 9.61 -5.47
C GLY A 151 -5.88 9.71 -6.14
N ALA A 152 -6.02 10.48 -7.21
CA ALA A 152 -7.31 10.70 -7.87
C ALA A 152 -7.75 9.51 -8.74
N ASN A 153 -6.79 8.79 -9.32
CA ASN A 153 -7.01 7.57 -10.10
C ASN A 153 -5.90 6.55 -9.81
N PHE A 154 -5.95 5.34 -10.41
CA PHE A 154 -5.06 4.25 -10.02
C PHE A 154 -3.87 3.98 -10.97
N PRO A 155 -3.86 4.32 -12.28
CA PRO A 155 -2.87 3.78 -13.21
C PRO A 155 -1.43 4.12 -12.86
N ASP A 156 -1.15 5.41 -12.59
CA ASP A 156 0.19 5.89 -12.29
C ASP A 156 0.69 5.34 -10.95
N ALA A 157 -0.16 5.38 -9.91
CA ALA A 157 0.17 4.87 -8.60
C ALA A 157 0.35 3.33 -8.59
N LEU A 158 -0.38 2.60 -9.45
CA LEU A 158 -0.20 1.16 -9.61
C LEU A 158 1.19 0.82 -10.16
N ALA A 159 1.66 1.57 -11.15
CA ALA A 159 3.00 1.41 -11.69
C ALA A 159 4.08 1.90 -10.70
N ALA A 160 3.78 2.95 -9.94
CA ALA A 160 4.69 3.51 -8.94
C ALA A 160 4.99 2.56 -7.78
N GLY A 161 4.04 1.72 -7.37
CA GLY A 161 4.20 0.80 -6.25
C GLY A 161 5.42 -0.12 -6.36
N PRO A 162 5.52 -0.99 -7.38
CA PRO A 162 6.69 -1.85 -7.59
C PRO A 162 7.98 -1.07 -7.80
N PHE A 163 7.92 0.08 -8.49
CA PHE A 163 9.09 0.96 -8.66
C PHE A 163 9.58 1.47 -7.30
N ALA A 164 8.69 1.98 -6.47
CA ALA A 164 9.03 2.47 -5.13
C ALA A 164 9.56 1.33 -4.25
N GLY A 165 8.87 0.19 -4.20
CA GLY A 165 9.27 -0.95 -3.38
C GLY A 165 10.66 -1.51 -3.75
N ARG A 166 10.97 -1.62 -5.05
CA ARG A 166 12.29 -2.02 -5.54
C ARG A 166 13.40 -1.07 -5.08
N ASN A 167 13.11 0.22 -4.99
CA ASN A 167 14.05 1.25 -4.55
C ASN A 167 13.99 1.51 -3.04
N LYS A 168 13.29 0.69 -2.27
CA LYS A 168 13.03 0.87 -0.83
C LYS A 168 12.46 2.25 -0.50
N ALA A 169 11.72 2.82 -1.44
CA ALA A 169 11.08 4.12 -1.32
C ALA A 169 9.65 3.98 -0.79
N ILE A 170 9.21 4.97 -0.04
CA ILE A 170 7.81 5.09 0.37
C ILE A 170 7.00 5.71 -0.78
N LEU A 171 5.82 5.15 -1.05
CA LEU A 171 4.85 5.74 -1.96
C LEU A 171 3.87 6.62 -1.19
N LEU A 172 3.83 7.90 -1.53
CA LEU A 172 2.86 8.87 -1.03
C LEU A 172 1.89 9.29 -2.13
N LEU A 173 0.60 9.34 -1.80
CA LEU A 173 -0.41 9.88 -2.70
C LEU A 173 -0.34 11.41 -2.68
N ALA A 174 -0.08 12.03 -3.83
CA ALA A 174 0.02 13.48 -3.97
C ALA A 174 -1.36 14.12 -3.87
N ASP A 175 -1.55 14.96 -2.84
CA ASP A 175 -2.77 15.73 -2.62
C ASP A 175 -2.67 17.09 -3.32
N PRO A 176 -3.57 17.40 -4.28
CA PRO A 176 -3.61 18.70 -4.92
C PRO A 176 -3.91 19.86 -3.94
N ASN A 177 -4.47 19.58 -2.76
CA ASN A 177 -4.74 20.57 -1.70
C ASN A 177 -3.57 20.78 -0.73
N GLY A 178 -2.45 20.06 -0.90
CA GLY A 178 -1.20 20.32 -0.22
C GLY A 178 -0.97 19.56 1.09
N SER A 179 -1.86 18.64 1.54
CA SER A 179 -1.63 17.89 2.79
C SER A 179 -0.36 17.04 2.71
N THR A 180 -0.07 16.42 1.57
CA THR A 180 1.15 15.64 1.34
C THR A 180 2.41 16.52 1.42
N ALA A 181 2.39 17.70 0.80
CA ALA A 181 3.52 18.64 0.88
C ALA A 181 3.73 19.13 2.33
N GLY A 182 2.65 19.42 3.05
CA GLY A 182 2.71 19.78 4.48
C GLY A 182 3.36 18.68 5.33
N PHE A 183 2.99 17.44 5.11
CA PHE A 183 3.61 16.30 5.80
C PHE A 183 5.10 16.16 5.48
N VAL A 184 5.46 16.19 4.19
CA VAL A 184 6.87 16.07 3.76
C VAL A 184 7.72 17.16 4.40
N LYS A 185 7.25 18.41 4.39
CA LYS A 185 7.91 19.53 5.04
C LYS A 185 8.14 19.32 6.54
N GLN A 186 7.15 18.77 7.24
CA GLN A 186 7.27 18.46 8.67
C GLN A 186 8.25 17.31 8.90
N TYR A 187 8.18 16.25 8.06
CA TYR A 187 9.06 15.09 8.16
C TYR A 187 10.52 15.50 7.98
N VAL A 188 10.84 16.25 6.92
CA VAL A 188 12.20 16.74 6.63
C VAL A 188 12.75 17.57 7.80
N LYS A 189 11.92 18.43 8.43
CA LYS A 189 12.32 19.20 9.60
C LYS A 189 12.67 18.35 10.82
N GLN A 190 12.00 17.22 10.99
CA GLN A 190 12.16 16.37 12.18
C GLN A 190 13.24 15.31 12.02
N HIS A 191 13.43 14.79 10.81
CA HIS A 191 14.25 13.59 10.56
C HIS A 191 15.43 13.83 9.63
N GLY A 192 15.51 15.00 8.98
CA GLY A 192 16.55 15.33 8.03
C GLY A 192 16.16 15.10 6.56
N ASP A 193 17.14 15.04 5.68
CA ASP A 193 16.94 15.09 4.24
C ASP A 193 16.28 13.84 3.66
N VAL A 194 15.49 14.07 2.61
CA VAL A 194 15.10 13.05 1.64
C VAL A 194 16.14 13.07 0.52
N ASP A 195 16.79 11.94 0.27
CA ASP A 195 17.87 11.84 -0.70
C ASP A 195 17.35 11.91 -2.14
N ASN A 196 16.26 11.18 -2.41
CA ASN A 196 15.65 11.13 -3.73
C ASN A 196 14.12 11.22 -3.65
N ALA A 197 13.55 12.02 -4.53
CA ALA A 197 12.12 12.15 -4.70
C ALA A 197 11.73 12.01 -6.18
N TYR A 198 10.67 11.26 -6.44
CA TYR A 198 10.17 11.00 -7.78
C TYR A 198 8.68 11.32 -7.85
N ILE A 199 8.24 11.93 -8.94
CA ILE A 199 6.83 12.11 -9.27
C ILE A 199 6.50 11.19 -10.44
N VAL A 200 5.55 10.27 -10.23
CA VAL A 200 5.07 9.34 -11.27
C VAL A 200 3.70 9.79 -11.75
N GLY A 201 3.64 10.15 -13.01
CA GLY A 201 2.47 10.70 -13.69
C GLY A 201 2.77 12.01 -14.39
N GLY A 202 1.99 12.31 -15.43
CA GLY A 202 2.09 13.58 -16.16
C GLY A 202 1.40 14.73 -15.41
N GLU A 203 1.49 15.94 -15.98
CA GLU A 203 0.93 17.17 -15.37
C GLU A 203 -0.61 17.12 -15.17
N ASN A 204 -1.32 16.28 -15.92
CA ASN A 204 -2.74 16.04 -15.71
C ASN A 204 -3.04 15.16 -14.49
N ALA A 205 -2.08 14.35 -14.05
CA ALA A 205 -2.19 13.48 -12.88
C ALA A 205 -1.68 14.18 -11.61
N VAL A 206 -0.49 14.81 -11.70
CA VAL A 206 0.11 15.62 -10.64
C VAL A 206 0.43 17.00 -11.26
N SER A 207 -0.38 18.00 -10.97
CA SER A 207 -0.22 19.33 -11.55
C SER A 207 1.13 19.97 -11.22
N ARG A 208 1.59 20.90 -12.06
CA ARG A 208 2.81 21.70 -11.77
C ARG A 208 2.75 22.36 -10.40
N ASN A 209 1.58 22.89 -10.01
CA ASN A 209 1.42 23.53 -8.73
C ASN A 209 1.64 22.52 -7.57
N THR A 210 1.06 21.33 -7.68
CA THR A 210 1.28 20.25 -6.69
C THR A 210 2.75 19.81 -6.68
N ALA A 211 3.35 19.60 -7.84
CA ALA A 211 4.75 19.21 -7.97
C ALA A 211 5.72 20.25 -7.36
N ASN A 212 5.48 21.53 -7.63
CA ASN A 212 6.29 22.63 -7.06
C ASN A 212 6.12 22.67 -5.52
N GLY A 213 4.89 22.52 -4.99
CA GLY A 213 4.67 22.46 -3.55
C GLY A 213 5.39 21.29 -2.86
N LEU A 214 5.48 20.13 -3.53
CA LEU A 214 6.26 18.99 -3.05
C LEU A 214 7.77 19.27 -3.10
N ALA A 215 8.25 19.87 -4.19
CA ALA A 215 9.67 20.27 -4.33
C ALA A 215 10.06 21.30 -3.26
N ASP A 216 9.26 22.35 -3.07
CA ASP A 216 9.49 23.36 -2.03
C ASP A 216 9.51 22.76 -0.63
N ALA A 217 8.69 21.72 -0.38
CA ALA A 217 8.66 21.01 0.89
C ALA A 217 9.95 20.20 1.15
N LEU A 218 10.58 19.69 0.10
CA LEU A 218 11.84 18.95 0.15
C LEU A 218 13.06 19.87 0.27
N ASP A 219 13.03 21.02 -0.40
CA ASP A 219 14.17 21.96 -0.48
C ASP A 219 14.36 22.84 0.78
N MET A 220 13.48 22.74 1.76
CA MET A 220 13.50 23.62 2.94
C MET A 220 14.73 23.53 3.83
N LEU A 221 15.61 22.55 3.64
CA LEU A 221 16.86 22.41 4.40
C LEU A 221 18.12 22.62 3.53
N ARG A 222 17.97 22.94 2.24
CA ARG A 222 19.15 23.34 1.46
C ARG A 222 19.52 24.79 1.80
N PRO A 223 20.78 25.03 2.25
CA PRO A 223 21.26 26.37 2.57
C PRO A 223 21.30 27.28 1.35
#